data_60ca5371affa0fdd3b5102af2be09232
#
_entry.id   60ca5371affa0fdd3b5102af2be09232
#
_cell.length_a   1.000
_cell.length_b   1.000
_cell.length_c   1.000
_cell.angle_alpha   90.00
_cell.angle_beta   90.00
_cell.angle_gamma   90.00
#
_symmetry.space_group_name_H-M   'P 1'
#
loop_
_entity.id
_entity.type
_entity.pdbx_description
1 polymer ?
#
loop_
_entity_poly.entity_id
_entity_poly.type
_entity_poly.pdbx_seq_one_letter_code
_entity_poly.pdbx_strand_id
1 'polypeptide(L)'
;IAKTDMIDPHWYVNPEFFFQNTTIFDNHPRGKYDVYVGEYACNANVGGGNMRAALSEAAFISGMERNGDLVKMTSYAPLLENRNDRSWAVNLIWLDTDQVLGRSSYYVQQMAAENRPTYNVKSNMTMSTPRIADYNEGRFGFGSWHTQVEFKDVKLTGADGAPIDLDLNKAVKKEGEWSLDNGLLKQTSLREPAKYIVDGFNGNQF
;
A
#
# COMPACT_ATOMS: atom_id res chain seq x y z
N ILE A 1 23.51 3.98 33.35
CA ILE A 1 22.98 3.68 32.00
C ILE A 1 24.19 3.41 31.12
N ALA A 2 24.26 2.24 30.49
CA ALA A 2 25.35 1.91 29.58
C ALA A 2 25.38 2.92 28.42
N LYS A 3 26.57 3.41 28.06
CA LYS A 3 26.78 4.24 26.90
C LYS A 3 26.59 3.33 25.66
N THR A 4 25.75 3.73 24.73
CA THR A 4 25.54 3.01 23.48
C THR A 4 26.08 3.84 22.32
N ASP A 5 26.83 3.21 21.42
CA ASP A 5 27.39 3.89 20.26
C ASP A 5 26.49 3.75 19.03
N MET A 6 25.62 2.73 19.01
CA MET A 6 24.67 2.47 17.94
C MET A 6 23.39 1.85 18.47
N ILE A 7 22.25 2.22 17.89
CA ILE A 7 20.95 1.59 18.13
C ILE A 7 20.47 0.87 16.87
N ASP A 8 19.74 -0.21 17.05
CA ASP A 8 19.28 -1.09 15.98
C ASP A 8 17.74 -1.27 16.03
N PRO A 9 16.97 -0.35 15.45
CA PRO A 9 15.53 -0.49 15.34
C PRO A 9 15.13 -1.42 14.20
N HIS A 10 14.07 -2.22 14.42
CA HIS A 10 13.51 -3.16 13.46
C HIS A 10 12.04 -2.86 13.18
N TRP A 11 11.57 -3.00 11.91
CA TRP A 11 10.18 -2.79 11.51
C TRP A 11 9.67 -3.81 10.51
N TYR A 12 8.67 -4.57 10.94
CA TYR A 12 7.90 -5.47 10.10
C TYR A 12 6.43 -5.04 10.12
N VAL A 13 6.04 -4.16 9.22
CA VAL A 13 4.81 -3.38 9.31
C VAL A 13 4.10 -3.22 7.95
N ASN A 14 3.00 -2.49 7.93
CA ASN A 14 2.22 -2.20 6.74
C ASN A 14 2.75 -0.97 5.95
N PRO A 15 2.29 -0.74 4.71
CA PRO A 15 2.70 0.40 3.90
C PRO A 15 2.42 1.74 4.55
N GLU A 16 1.31 1.87 5.28
CA GLU A 16 0.88 3.12 5.92
C GLU A 16 1.90 3.58 6.95
N PHE A 17 2.47 2.66 7.73
CA PHE A 17 3.52 2.98 8.68
C PHE A 17 4.73 3.62 7.98
N PHE A 18 5.23 3.01 6.90
CA PHE A 18 6.40 3.51 6.19
C PHE A 18 6.14 4.87 5.54
N PHE A 19 4.97 5.08 4.94
CA PHE A 19 4.60 6.39 4.38
C PHE A 19 4.49 7.49 5.43
N GLN A 20 3.94 7.18 6.60
CA GLN A 20 3.73 8.14 7.68
C GLN A 20 4.99 8.45 8.49
N ASN A 21 5.99 7.57 8.47
CA ASN A 21 7.17 7.66 9.30
C ASN A 21 8.46 8.01 8.53
N THR A 22 8.33 8.64 7.37
CA THR A 22 9.50 9.12 6.60
C THR A 22 10.33 10.17 7.33
N THR A 23 9.81 10.76 8.40
CA THR A 23 10.45 11.79 9.24
C THR A 23 10.87 11.27 10.61
N ILE A 24 10.78 9.95 10.84
CA ILE A 24 11.03 9.36 12.18
C ILE A 24 12.40 9.72 12.77
N PHE A 25 13.41 9.89 11.92
CA PHE A 25 14.77 10.21 12.34
C PHE A 25 15.08 11.73 12.41
N ASP A 26 14.21 12.61 11.93
CA ASP A 26 14.49 14.03 11.79
C ASP A 26 14.81 14.71 13.12
N ASN A 27 14.16 14.29 14.20
CA ASN A 27 14.31 14.87 15.54
C ASN A 27 15.18 14.03 16.48
N HIS A 28 15.86 12.99 16.02
CA HIS A 28 16.79 12.24 16.83
C HIS A 28 18.01 13.07 17.23
N PRO A 29 18.55 12.91 18.46
CA PRO A 29 19.72 13.65 18.89
C PRO A 29 20.96 13.22 18.09
N ARG A 30 21.68 14.21 17.55
CA ARG A 30 22.95 13.99 16.85
C ARG A 30 24.12 13.87 17.83
N GLY A 31 25.10 13.05 17.49
CA GLY A 31 26.33 12.88 18.28
C GLY A 31 26.19 12.07 19.58
N LYS A 32 25.04 11.46 19.84
CA LYS A 32 24.86 10.57 20.99
C LYS A 32 25.04 9.10 20.64
N TYR A 33 24.56 8.71 19.48
CA TYR A 33 24.64 7.36 18.92
C TYR A 33 24.39 7.45 17.41
N ASP A 34 24.82 6.44 16.69
CA ASP A 34 24.44 6.20 15.30
C ASP A 34 23.24 5.23 15.23
N VAL A 35 22.60 5.16 14.07
CA VAL A 35 21.49 4.24 13.80
C VAL A 35 21.88 3.24 12.71
N TYR A 36 21.68 1.98 13.00
CA TYR A 36 21.63 0.90 12.05
C TYR A 36 20.22 0.33 12.01
N VAL A 37 19.50 0.51 10.93
CA VAL A 37 18.20 -0.13 10.72
C VAL A 37 18.47 -1.56 10.25
N GLY A 38 18.65 -2.47 11.20
CA GLY A 38 19.18 -3.81 10.95
C GLY A 38 18.20 -4.74 10.30
N GLU A 39 16.90 -4.51 10.50
CA GLU A 39 15.86 -5.28 9.83
C GLU A 39 14.64 -4.40 9.51
N TYR A 40 14.19 -4.41 8.26
CA TYR A 40 12.89 -3.86 7.91
C TYR A 40 12.33 -4.50 6.64
N ALA A 41 11.01 -4.62 6.62
CA ALA A 41 10.23 -4.97 5.44
C ALA A 41 8.79 -4.51 5.61
N CYS A 42 8.19 -4.07 4.50
CA CYS A 42 6.75 -3.91 4.42
C CYS A 42 6.12 -5.30 4.19
N ASN A 43 5.61 -5.92 5.26
CA ASN A 43 5.16 -7.31 5.23
C ASN A 43 3.69 -7.52 5.65
N ALA A 44 2.99 -6.50 6.12
CA ALA A 44 1.60 -6.62 6.52
C ALA A 44 0.66 -6.08 5.42
N ASN A 45 -0.38 -6.86 5.09
CA ASN A 45 -1.41 -6.53 4.10
C ASN A 45 -0.91 -6.32 2.65
N VAL A 46 0.19 -6.97 2.29
CA VAL A 46 0.83 -6.84 0.96
C VAL A 46 1.02 -8.18 0.25
N GLY A 47 0.39 -9.26 0.76
CA GLY A 47 0.59 -10.61 0.27
C GLY A 47 2.04 -11.05 0.38
N GLY A 48 2.62 -11.49 -0.73
CA GLY A 48 4.05 -11.80 -0.79
C GLY A 48 4.95 -10.59 -1.11
N GLY A 49 4.47 -9.34 -0.94
CA GLY A 49 5.13 -8.11 -1.37
C GLY A 49 4.63 -7.65 -2.74
N ASN A 50 4.18 -6.43 -2.82
CA ASN A 50 3.63 -5.83 -4.03
C ASN A 50 4.23 -4.44 -4.29
N MET A 51 3.82 -3.78 -5.37
CA MET A 51 4.33 -2.45 -5.72
C MET A 51 4.04 -1.39 -4.63
N ARG A 52 2.91 -1.48 -3.90
CA ARG A 52 2.61 -0.56 -2.81
C ARG A 52 3.61 -0.71 -1.65
N ALA A 53 4.00 -1.96 -1.32
CA ALA A 53 5.06 -2.22 -0.35
C ALA A 53 6.37 -1.56 -0.79
N ALA A 54 6.79 -1.81 -2.02
CA ALA A 54 8.04 -1.25 -2.57
C ALA A 54 8.04 0.28 -2.57
N LEU A 55 6.93 0.94 -2.95
CA LEU A 55 6.82 2.40 -2.92
C LEU A 55 6.86 2.97 -1.50
N SER A 56 6.26 2.29 -0.52
CA SER A 56 6.31 2.72 0.88
C SER A 56 7.72 2.60 1.46
N GLU A 57 8.43 1.53 1.12
CA GLU A 57 9.84 1.34 1.50
C GLU A 57 10.74 2.38 0.81
N ALA A 58 10.50 2.72 -0.46
CA ALA A 58 11.23 3.80 -1.16
C ALA A 58 11.06 5.15 -0.45
N ALA A 59 9.85 5.49 -0.02
CA ALA A 59 9.59 6.70 0.75
C ALA A 59 10.35 6.69 2.09
N PHE A 60 10.38 5.56 2.78
CA PHE A 60 11.10 5.41 4.04
C PHE A 60 12.62 5.50 3.85
N ILE A 61 13.18 4.89 2.79
CA ILE A 61 14.59 5.00 2.42
C ILE A 61 14.98 6.47 2.20
N SER A 62 14.16 7.24 1.51
CA SER A 62 14.40 8.69 1.31
C SER A 62 14.50 9.45 2.65
N GLY A 63 13.71 9.04 3.65
CA GLY A 63 13.80 9.56 5.01
C GLY A 63 15.11 9.17 5.71
N MET A 64 15.57 7.95 5.53
CA MET A 64 16.85 7.47 6.06
C MET A 64 18.04 8.18 5.39
N GLU A 65 18.03 8.33 4.08
CA GLU A 65 19.07 9.04 3.32
C GLU A 65 19.15 10.52 3.72
N ARG A 66 17.99 11.19 3.93
CA ARG A 66 17.94 12.58 4.44
C ARG A 66 18.65 12.71 5.79
N ASN A 67 18.63 11.65 6.58
CA ASN A 67 19.27 11.57 7.91
C ASN A 67 20.58 10.73 7.88
N GLY A 68 21.33 10.74 6.79
CA GLY A 68 22.57 9.97 6.63
C GLY A 68 23.70 10.38 7.57
N ASP A 69 23.59 11.52 8.23
CA ASP A 69 24.45 11.93 9.35
C ASP A 69 24.20 11.09 10.62
N LEU A 70 23.05 10.48 10.77
CA LEU A 70 22.62 9.61 11.86
C LEU A 70 22.49 8.14 11.46
N VAL A 71 21.77 7.88 10.34
CA VAL A 71 21.52 6.52 9.85
C VAL A 71 22.70 6.07 8.99
N LYS A 72 23.52 5.18 9.54
CA LYS A 72 24.77 4.75 8.89
C LYS A 72 24.60 3.51 8.03
N MET A 73 23.69 2.62 8.40
CA MET A 73 23.47 1.36 7.72
C MET A 73 21.99 0.99 7.74
N THR A 74 21.59 0.23 6.72
CA THR A 74 20.27 -0.40 6.65
C THR A 74 20.39 -1.80 6.07
N SER A 75 19.53 -2.72 6.50
CA SER A 75 19.44 -4.07 5.96
C SER A 75 17.99 -4.46 5.77
N TYR A 76 17.68 -4.97 4.59
CA TYR A 76 16.37 -5.58 4.35
C TYR A 76 16.34 -7.00 4.93
N ALA A 77 15.25 -7.37 5.59
CA ALA A 77 15.06 -8.73 6.10
C ALA A 77 13.57 -9.15 6.04
N PRO A 78 13.30 -10.44 5.78
CA PRO A 78 14.23 -11.49 5.35
C PRO A 78 14.75 -11.27 3.93
N LEU A 79 15.97 -11.69 3.66
CA LEU A 79 16.65 -11.46 2.38
C LEU A 79 16.29 -12.49 1.32
N LEU A 80 16.41 -13.77 1.66
CA LEU A 80 16.32 -14.89 0.71
C LEU A 80 15.12 -15.78 1.05
N GLU A 81 14.47 -16.27 0.01
CA GLU A 81 13.39 -17.26 0.11
C GLU A 81 13.63 -18.41 -0.86
N ASN A 82 13.67 -19.64 -0.35
CA ASN A 82 13.51 -20.81 -1.19
C ASN A 82 12.04 -21.02 -1.51
N ARG A 83 11.66 -21.01 -2.78
CA ARG A 83 10.26 -21.18 -3.21
C ARG A 83 9.64 -22.52 -2.79
N ASN A 84 10.46 -23.53 -2.61
CA ASN A 84 10.02 -24.89 -2.25
C ASN A 84 9.93 -25.10 -0.74
N ASP A 85 10.54 -24.22 0.06
CA ASP A 85 10.51 -24.28 1.52
C ASP A 85 10.39 -22.87 2.10
N ARG A 86 9.17 -22.44 2.31
CA ARG A 86 8.81 -21.07 2.57
C ARG A 86 8.46 -20.83 4.04
N SER A 87 9.26 -20.04 4.75
CA SER A 87 8.99 -19.69 6.15
C SER A 87 8.28 -18.33 6.33
N TRP A 88 8.55 -17.35 5.43
CA TRP A 88 8.01 -16.01 5.50
C TRP A 88 7.33 -15.60 4.20
N ALA A 89 6.24 -14.87 4.30
CA ALA A 89 5.47 -14.46 3.12
C ALA A 89 6.17 -13.40 2.27
N VAL A 90 6.93 -12.51 2.90
CA VAL A 90 7.65 -11.42 2.24
C VAL A 90 9.15 -11.59 2.43
N ASN A 91 9.86 -11.65 1.33
CA ASN A 91 11.32 -11.76 1.25
C ASN A 91 11.80 -10.92 0.06
N LEU A 92 13.04 -10.52 0.03
CA LEU A 92 13.56 -9.64 -1.01
C LEU A 92 13.85 -10.37 -2.32
N ILE A 93 14.42 -11.57 -2.23
CA ILE A 93 14.91 -12.37 -3.36
C ILE A 93 14.35 -13.79 -3.26
N TRP A 94 13.71 -14.24 -4.32
CA TRP A 94 13.28 -15.61 -4.46
C TRP A 94 14.32 -16.45 -5.17
N LEU A 95 14.55 -17.63 -4.64
CA LEU A 95 15.44 -18.63 -5.19
C LEU A 95 14.65 -19.90 -5.53
N ASP A 96 14.98 -20.49 -6.65
CA ASP A 96 14.62 -21.85 -7.02
C ASP A 96 15.90 -22.59 -7.47
N THR A 97 15.80 -23.83 -7.87
CA THR A 97 16.95 -24.66 -8.25
C THR A 97 17.84 -23.99 -9.31
N ASP A 98 17.23 -23.32 -10.28
CA ASP A 98 17.89 -22.72 -11.44
C ASP A 98 17.47 -21.28 -11.71
N GLN A 99 16.63 -20.68 -10.84
CA GLN A 99 16.07 -19.33 -11.04
C GLN A 99 16.26 -18.46 -9.82
N VAL A 100 16.49 -17.17 -10.09
CA VAL A 100 16.53 -16.10 -9.09
C VAL A 100 15.63 -14.99 -9.53
N LEU A 101 14.77 -14.50 -8.62
CA LEU A 101 13.85 -13.41 -8.89
C LEU A 101 13.95 -12.34 -7.80
N GLY A 102 14.39 -11.14 -8.17
CA GLY A 102 14.24 -9.94 -7.34
C GLY A 102 12.80 -9.49 -7.30
N ARG A 103 12.28 -9.19 -6.11
CA ARG A 103 10.92 -8.66 -5.94
C ARG A 103 10.89 -7.16 -6.18
N SER A 104 9.72 -6.54 -6.18
CA SER A 104 9.60 -5.08 -6.37
C SER A 104 10.47 -4.30 -5.38
N SER A 105 10.49 -4.72 -4.12
CA SER A 105 11.34 -4.14 -3.07
C SER A 105 12.84 -4.32 -3.34
N TYR A 106 13.27 -5.40 -4.01
CA TYR A 106 14.65 -5.58 -4.42
C TYR A 106 15.13 -4.45 -5.33
N TYR A 107 14.34 -4.10 -6.33
CA TYR A 107 14.71 -3.03 -7.26
C TYR A 107 14.74 -1.65 -6.60
N VAL A 108 13.91 -1.43 -5.57
CA VAL A 108 13.99 -0.21 -4.74
C VAL A 108 15.32 -0.16 -3.97
N GLN A 109 15.72 -1.26 -3.34
CA GLN A 109 17.00 -1.35 -2.65
C GLN A 109 18.17 -1.15 -3.61
N GLN A 110 18.10 -1.77 -4.79
CA GLN A 110 19.11 -1.63 -5.84
C GLN A 110 19.24 -0.18 -6.31
N MET A 111 18.13 0.48 -6.62
CA MET A 111 18.14 1.89 -7.03
C MET A 111 18.77 2.80 -5.97
N ALA A 112 18.45 2.61 -4.71
CA ALA A 112 19.05 3.37 -3.61
C ALA A 112 20.56 3.09 -3.48
N ALA A 113 20.97 1.81 -3.57
CA ALA A 113 22.37 1.42 -3.43
C ALA A 113 23.25 1.93 -4.59
N GLU A 114 22.72 1.93 -5.82
CA GLU A 114 23.44 2.38 -7.02
C GLU A 114 23.48 3.91 -7.17
N ASN A 115 22.53 4.64 -6.55
CA ASN A 115 22.39 6.09 -6.67
C ASN A 115 22.61 6.80 -5.32
N ARG A 116 23.66 6.41 -4.57
CA ARG A 116 23.98 6.96 -3.26
C ARG A 116 24.31 8.46 -3.35
N PRO A 117 23.57 9.34 -2.66
CA PRO A 117 23.83 10.78 -2.69
C PRO A 117 25.12 11.11 -1.93
N THR A 118 25.88 12.06 -2.48
CA THR A 118 27.03 12.64 -1.77
C THR A 118 26.59 13.76 -0.82
N TYR A 119 25.53 14.48 -1.17
CA TYR A 119 24.98 15.59 -0.41
C TYR A 119 23.45 15.55 -0.36
N ASN A 120 22.89 15.92 0.78
CA ASN A 120 21.47 16.21 0.91
C ASN A 120 21.22 17.70 0.66
N VAL A 121 20.44 18.00 -0.38
CA VAL A 121 20.02 19.38 -0.66
C VAL A 121 18.67 19.63 0.01
N LYS A 122 18.59 20.66 0.84
CA LYS A 122 17.31 21.05 1.45
C LYS A 122 16.33 21.44 0.35
N SER A 123 15.22 20.74 0.27
CA SER A 123 14.15 21.00 -0.70
C SER A 123 12.83 21.21 0.04
N ASN A 124 12.01 22.13 -0.50
CA ASN A 124 10.63 22.29 -0.11
C ASN A 124 9.77 22.04 -1.34
N MET A 125 8.84 21.10 -1.22
CA MET A 125 7.87 20.82 -2.27
C MET A 125 6.51 21.36 -1.84
N THR A 126 5.95 22.26 -2.63
CA THR A 126 4.58 22.74 -2.44
C THR A 126 3.73 22.26 -3.60
N MET A 127 2.68 21.55 -3.31
CA MET A 127 1.69 21.13 -4.31
C MET A 127 0.48 22.06 -4.24
N SER A 128 0.16 22.73 -5.35
CA SER A 128 -0.99 23.65 -5.43
C SER A 128 -2.33 22.93 -5.47
N THR A 129 -2.33 21.64 -5.85
CA THR A 129 -3.51 20.78 -5.86
C THR A 129 -3.11 19.41 -5.37
N PRO A 130 -3.71 18.87 -4.29
CA PRO A 130 -3.53 17.48 -3.95
C PRO A 130 -4.15 16.66 -5.08
N ARG A 131 -3.36 15.87 -5.81
CA ARG A 131 -3.90 14.90 -6.78
C ARG A 131 -4.77 13.83 -6.14
N ILE A 132 -4.83 13.81 -4.83
CA ILE A 132 -5.74 12.98 -4.03
C ILE A 132 -7.22 13.35 -4.27
N ALA A 133 -7.51 14.57 -4.75
CA ALA A 133 -8.87 14.97 -5.13
C ALA A 133 -9.50 14.07 -6.22
N ASP A 134 -8.68 13.50 -7.10
CA ASP A 134 -9.16 12.62 -8.17
C ASP A 134 -9.67 11.27 -7.66
N TYR A 135 -9.35 10.89 -6.42
CA TYR A 135 -9.84 9.65 -5.77
C TYR A 135 -11.04 9.88 -4.84
N ASN A 136 -11.44 11.12 -4.64
CA ASN A 136 -12.58 11.47 -3.80
C ASN A 136 -13.91 11.47 -4.57
N GLU A 137 -13.86 11.21 -5.87
CA GLU A 137 -15.03 11.06 -6.71
C GLU A 137 -15.11 9.64 -7.22
N GLY A 138 -16.26 9.02 -7.06
CA GLY A 138 -16.47 7.65 -7.48
C GLY A 138 -17.93 7.37 -7.78
N ARG A 139 -18.17 6.28 -8.51
CA ARG A 139 -19.51 5.74 -8.72
C ARG A 139 -19.75 4.60 -7.74
N PHE A 140 -20.96 4.47 -7.29
CA PHE A 140 -21.35 3.33 -6.48
C PHE A 140 -21.64 2.13 -7.38
N GLY A 141 -21.25 0.94 -6.92
CA GLY A 141 -21.48 -0.27 -7.70
C GLY A 141 -21.41 -1.54 -6.88
N PHE A 142 -21.89 -2.62 -7.47
CA PHE A 142 -21.83 -3.97 -6.94
C PHE A 142 -20.89 -4.82 -7.79
N GLY A 143 -20.24 -5.78 -7.19
CA GLY A 143 -19.40 -6.72 -7.89
C GLY A 143 -19.40 -8.09 -7.25
N SER A 144 -19.13 -9.11 -8.05
CA SER A 144 -18.84 -10.46 -7.57
C SER A 144 -17.77 -11.11 -8.44
N TRP A 145 -17.11 -12.08 -7.85
CA TRP A 145 -16.03 -12.83 -8.48
C TRP A 145 -16.36 -14.32 -8.41
N HIS A 146 -16.57 -14.97 -9.56
CA HIS A 146 -16.96 -16.37 -9.67
C HIS A 146 -18.11 -16.79 -8.73
N THR A 147 -19.00 -15.86 -8.37
CA THR A 147 -20.01 -16.13 -7.35
C THR A 147 -21.34 -15.53 -7.77
N GLN A 148 -22.39 -16.30 -7.69
CA GLN A 148 -23.76 -15.80 -7.75
C GLN A 148 -24.07 -15.08 -6.44
N VAL A 149 -24.71 -13.92 -6.51
CA VAL A 149 -24.97 -13.07 -5.35
C VAL A 149 -26.31 -12.36 -5.46
N GLU A 150 -26.95 -12.14 -4.32
CA GLU A 150 -28.15 -11.32 -4.20
C GLU A 150 -27.89 -10.17 -3.22
N PHE A 151 -28.25 -8.96 -3.63
CA PHE A 151 -28.20 -7.75 -2.81
C PHE A 151 -29.63 -7.26 -2.55
N LYS A 152 -29.97 -7.14 -1.27
CA LYS A 152 -31.29 -6.70 -0.81
C LYS A 152 -31.16 -5.63 0.24
N ASP A 153 -32.17 -4.77 0.31
CA ASP A 153 -32.27 -3.71 1.33
C ASP A 153 -31.02 -2.80 1.38
N VAL A 154 -30.47 -2.50 0.21
CA VAL A 154 -29.28 -1.66 0.07
C VAL A 154 -29.60 -0.25 0.52
N LYS A 155 -28.84 0.24 1.49
CA LYS A 155 -28.95 1.61 2.01
C LYS A 155 -27.60 2.28 1.93
N LEU A 156 -27.57 3.51 1.46
CA LEU A 156 -26.39 4.35 1.44
C LEU A 156 -26.60 5.52 2.38
N THR A 157 -25.60 5.79 3.20
CA THR A 157 -25.66 6.86 4.20
C THR A 157 -24.43 7.73 4.07
N GLY A 158 -24.60 9.04 4.02
CA GLY A 158 -23.49 9.99 4.00
C GLY A 158 -22.73 10.03 5.33
N ALA A 159 -21.57 10.66 5.32
CA ALA A 159 -20.74 10.83 6.52
C ALA A 159 -21.44 11.62 7.64
N ASP A 160 -22.42 12.43 7.30
CA ASP A 160 -23.30 13.17 8.22
C ASP A 160 -24.46 12.33 8.76
N GLY A 161 -24.58 11.06 8.37
CA GLY A 161 -25.67 10.16 8.73
C GLY A 161 -26.93 10.32 7.89
N ALA A 162 -26.97 11.25 6.94
CA ALA A 162 -28.13 11.44 6.07
C ALA A 162 -28.25 10.30 5.04
N PRO A 163 -29.48 9.82 4.75
CA PRO A 163 -29.68 8.81 3.71
C PRO A 163 -29.40 9.41 2.34
N ILE A 164 -28.66 8.66 1.52
CA ILE A 164 -28.41 8.98 0.12
C ILE A 164 -29.34 8.12 -0.73
N ASP A 165 -30.12 8.75 -1.60
CA ASP A 165 -31.01 8.06 -2.51
C ASP A 165 -30.21 7.36 -3.61
N LEU A 166 -30.39 6.05 -3.73
CA LEU A 166 -29.71 5.21 -4.69
C LEU A 166 -30.71 4.53 -5.62
N ASP A 167 -30.86 5.06 -6.83
CA ASP A 167 -31.73 4.45 -7.85
C ASP A 167 -30.99 3.32 -8.59
N LEU A 168 -31.23 2.08 -8.17
CA LEU A 168 -30.59 0.90 -8.78
C LEU A 168 -31.01 0.69 -10.26
N ASN A 169 -32.06 1.34 -10.76
CA ASN A 169 -32.46 1.25 -12.16
C ASN A 169 -31.51 2.04 -13.07
N LYS A 170 -30.79 3.02 -12.55
CA LYS A 170 -29.84 3.86 -13.30
C LYS A 170 -28.45 3.22 -13.44
N ALA A 171 -28.37 1.97 -13.87
CA ALA A 171 -27.10 1.33 -14.13
C ALA A 171 -26.49 1.81 -15.44
N VAL A 172 -25.24 2.32 -15.37
CA VAL A 172 -24.45 2.78 -16.55
C VAL A 172 -23.49 1.73 -17.05
N LYS A 173 -23.17 0.73 -16.24
CA LYS A 173 -22.32 -0.38 -16.65
C LYS A 173 -22.81 -1.67 -16.03
N LYS A 174 -23.00 -2.70 -16.88
CA LYS A 174 -23.35 -4.06 -16.46
C LYS A 174 -22.40 -5.03 -17.14
N GLU A 175 -21.64 -5.76 -16.35
CA GLU A 175 -20.82 -6.89 -16.77
C GLU A 175 -21.29 -8.13 -16.00
N GLY A 176 -21.53 -9.25 -16.66
CA GLY A 176 -22.20 -10.41 -16.09
C GLY A 176 -23.73 -10.37 -16.31
N GLU A 177 -24.44 -11.27 -15.65
CA GLU A 177 -25.89 -11.43 -15.79
C GLU A 177 -26.59 -10.86 -14.56
N TRP A 178 -27.20 -9.69 -14.74
CA TRP A 178 -27.86 -8.94 -13.67
C TRP A 178 -29.33 -8.77 -13.90
N SER A 179 -30.12 -8.98 -12.87
CA SER A 179 -31.56 -8.67 -12.84
C SER A 179 -31.91 -7.87 -11.58
N LEU A 180 -32.83 -6.94 -11.70
CA LEU A 180 -33.38 -6.17 -10.60
C LEU A 180 -34.88 -6.40 -10.54
N ASP A 181 -35.37 -6.96 -9.44
CA ASP A 181 -36.79 -7.21 -9.21
C ASP A 181 -37.18 -6.83 -7.77
N ASN A 182 -38.12 -5.91 -7.62
CA ASN A 182 -38.64 -5.43 -6.31
C ASN A 182 -37.54 -5.05 -5.32
N GLY A 183 -36.47 -4.36 -5.78
CA GLY A 183 -35.35 -3.94 -4.92
C GLY A 183 -34.33 -5.06 -4.62
N LEU A 184 -34.53 -6.26 -5.18
CA LEU A 184 -33.57 -7.35 -5.10
C LEU A 184 -32.70 -7.37 -6.36
N LEU A 185 -31.43 -7.02 -6.23
CA LEU A 185 -30.44 -7.09 -7.29
C LEU A 185 -29.73 -8.44 -7.26
N LYS A 186 -29.84 -9.21 -8.35
CA LYS A 186 -29.25 -10.54 -8.49
C LYS A 186 -28.18 -10.56 -9.57
N GLN A 187 -27.13 -11.29 -9.30
CA GLN A 187 -26.09 -11.65 -10.26
C GLN A 187 -26.02 -13.19 -10.36
N THR A 188 -26.17 -13.74 -11.56
CA THR A 188 -26.28 -15.18 -11.79
C THR A 188 -25.15 -15.79 -12.62
N SER A 189 -24.33 -14.95 -13.25
CA SER A 189 -23.16 -15.40 -14.01
C SER A 189 -22.04 -15.88 -13.08
N LEU A 190 -21.39 -16.99 -13.44
CA LEU A 190 -20.13 -17.42 -12.83
C LEU A 190 -18.90 -16.90 -13.58
N ARG A 191 -19.09 -16.07 -14.61
CA ARG A 191 -18.00 -15.44 -15.37
C ARG A 191 -17.47 -14.21 -14.66
N GLU A 192 -16.21 -13.91 -14.89
CA GLU A 192 -15.52 -12.73 -14.38
C GLU A 192 -15.35 -11.61 -15.42
N PRO A 193 -15.25 -10.38 -14.95
CA PRO A 193 -15.77 -9.84 -13.69
C PRO A 193 -17.27 -9.59 -13.80
N ALA A 194 -18.03 -9.76 -12.73
CA ALA A 194 -19.42 -9.30 -12.69
C ALA A 194 -19.46 -7.93 -12.00
N LYS A 195 -19.94 -6.90 -12.69
CA LYS A 195 -20.03 -5.52 -12.21
C LYS A 195 -21.36 -4.88 -12.55
N TYR A 196 -21.91 -4.15 -11.61
CA TYR A 196 -23.13 -3.35 -11.77
C TYR A 196 -22.88 -1.96 -11.21
N ILE A 197 -22.66 -0.96 -12.05
CA ILE A 197 -22.30 0.40 -11.64
C ILE A 197 -23.52 1.30 -11.85
N VAL A 198 -23.90 2.01 -10.79
CA VAL A 198 -25.06 2.89 -10.74
C VAL A 198 -24.65 4.31 -11.06
N ASP A 199 -25.44 5.02 -11.87
CA ASP A 199 -25.26 6.44 -12.15
C ASP A 199 -26.02 7.32 -11.16
N GLY A 200 -25.67 8.60 -11.13
CA GLY A 200 -26.32 9.60 -10.28
C GLY A 200 -25.78 9.67 -8.85
N PHE A 201 -24.76 8.87 -8.52
CA PHE A 201 -24.00 8.99 -7.29
C PHE A 201 -22.58 9.49 -7.60
N ASN A 202 -22.30 10.72 -7.23
CA ASN A 202 -20.95 11.30 -7.20
C ASN A 202 -20.62 11.60 -5.75
N GLY A 203 -20.16 10.59 -5.03
CA GLY A 203 -19.74 10.74 -3.64
C GLY A 203 -18.33 11.29 -3.55
N ASN A 204 -18.15 12.33 -2.79
CA ASN A 204 -16.87 12.89 -2.38
C ASN A 204 -16.71 12.94 -0.84
N GLN A 205 -17.60 12.29 -0.11
CA GLN A 205 -17.62 12.26 1.35
C GLN A 205 -17.91 10.83 1.83
N PHE A 206 -16.84 10.08 2.07
CA PHE A 206 -16.88 8.77 2.70
C PHE A 206 -16.14 8.81 4.03
#